data_0a935f5937c836778d6bbc004b481465
#
_entry.id   0a935f5937c836778d6bbc004b481465
#
_cell.length_a   1.000
_cell.length_b   1.000
_cell.length_c   1.000
_cell.angle_alpha   90.00
_cell.angle_beta   90.00
_cell.angle_gamma   90.00
#
_symmetry.space_group_name_H-M   'P 1'
#
loop_
_entity.id
_entity.type
_entity.pdbx_description
1 polymer ?
#
loop_
_entity_poly.entity_id
_entity_poly.type
_entity_poly.pdbx_seq_one_letter_code
_entity_poly.pdbx_strand_id
1 'polypeptide(L)'
;QGNSAENENNSWTRVAFAGLKFQDVGSFDYGRNYGVVYDVTSWTDVLPEFGGDTYGSDNFMQQRGNGFATYRNTDFFGLVDGLNFAVQYQGKNGSVSGEGMTNNGREALRQNGDGVGGSITYDYEGFGIGAAVSSSKRTDDQNSPLYIGNGDRAETYTGGLKYDANNIYLA
;
A
#
# COMPACT_ATOMS: atom_id res chain seq x y z
N GLN A 1 5.96 2.04 15.38
CA GLN A 1 6.03 2.95 16.53
C GLN A 1 7.37 2.75 17.24
N GLY A 2 8.38 3.45 16.80
CA GLY A 2 9.59 3.59 17.60
C GLY A 2 9.39 4.72 18.60
N ASN A 3 8.75 4.45 19.71
CA ASN A 3 8.89 5.26 20.89
C ASN A 3 10.14 4.78 21.64
N SER A 4 11.29 5.21 21.19
CA SER A 4 12.40 5.32 22.12
C SER A 4 12.20 6.65 22.85
N ALA A 5 12.08 6.59 24.17
CA ALA A 5 11.89 7.73 25.06
C ALA A 5 13.08 8.73 25.05
N GLU A 6 13.98 8.63 24.10
CA GLU A 6 15.20 9.43 24.01
C GLU A 6 15.22 10.44 22.86
N ASN A 7 14.14 10.58 22.07
CA ASN A 7 14.08 11.57 21.01
C ASN A 7 12.73 12.30 21.00
N GLU A 8 12.65 13.39 21.72
CA GLU A 8 11.48 14.27 21.77
C GLU A 8 11.12 14.96 20.45
N ASN A 9 11.81 14.65 19.35
CA ASN A 9 11.60 15.27 18.04
C ASN A 9 11.37 14.27 16.89
N ASN A 10 10.93 13.05 17.14
CA ASN A 10 10.59 12.09 16.08
C ASN A 10 9.18 12.32 15.53
N SER A 11 9.02 13.31 14.66
CA SER A 11 7.85 13.38 13.81
C SER A 11 8.00 12.40 12.64
N TRP A 12 7.03 11.53 12.46
CA TRP A 12 7.01 10.56 11.38
C TRP A 12 5.87 10.87 10.41
N THR A 13 6.19 11.14 9.16
CA THR A 13 5.19 11.30 8.10
C THR A 13 4.63 9.94 7.71
N ARG A 14 3.37 9.67 8.05
CA ARG A 14 2.69 8.41 7.70
C ARG A 14 2.25 8.40 6.24
N VAL A 15 1.67 9.49 5.78
CA VAL A 15 1.18 9.67 4.42
C VAL A 15 1.47 11.10 3.97
N ALA A 16 2.00 11.28 2.76
CA ALA A 16 2.23 12.57 2.12
C ALA A 16 2.24 12.38 0.60
N PHE A 17 1.19 12.83 -0.05
CA PHE A 17 1.07 12.77 -1.50
C PHE A 17 0.41 14.04 -2.05
N ALA A 18 0.59 14.28 -3.32
CA ALA A 18 -0.11 15.31 -4.07
C ALA A 18 -0.78 14.67 -5.29
N GLY A 19 -1.95 15.14 -5.65
CA GLY A 19 -2.70 14.55 -6.74
C GLY A 19 -3.71 15.49 -7.38
N LEU A 20 -4.25 15.03 -8.48
CA LEU A 20 -5.30 15.68 -9.26
C LEU A 20 -6.51 14.75 -9.32
N LYS A 21 -7.68 15.31 -9.14
CA LYS A 21 -8.95 14.60 -9.28
C LYS A 21 -9.76 15.24 -10.40
N PHE A 22 -10.20 14.42 -11.34
CA PHE A 22 -11.08 14.81 -12.43
C PHE A 22 -12.41 14.10 -12.24
N GLN A 23 -13.50 14.84 -12.38
CA GLN A 23 -14.84 14.28 -12.28
C GLN A 23 -15.00 13.16 -13.34
N ASP A 24 -15.57 12.04 -12.93
CA ASP A 24 -15.86 10.85 -13.75
C ASP A 24 -14.65 10.16 -14.42
N VAL A 25 -13.51 10.84 -14.54
CA VAL A 25 -12.29 10.26 -15.11
C VAL A 25 -11.44 9.57 -14.05
N GLY A 26 -11.56 10.01 -12.78
CA GLY A 26 -10.79 9.47 -11.68
C GLY A 26 -9.77 10.43 -11.09
N SER A 27 -8.84 9.91 -10.34
CA SER A 27 -7.78 10.67 -9.69
C SER A 27 -6.40 10.07 -9.96
N PHE A 28 -5.41 10.93 -10.01
CA PHE A 28 -4.01 10.55 -10.07
C PHE A 28 -3.27 11.21 -8.90
N ASP A 29 -2.55 10.43 -8.13
CA ASP A 29 -1.69 10.94 -7.07
C ASP A 29 -0.28 10.35 -7.13
N TYR A 30 0.66 11.12 -6.55
CA TYR A 30 2.05 10.72 -6.41
C TYR A 30 2.59 11.04 -5.02
N GLY A 31 3.30 10.11 -4.43
CA GLY A 31 4.00 10.32 -3.16
C GLY A 31 4.00 9.11 -2.24
N ARG A 32 4.04 9.40 -0.91
CA ARG A 32 3.94 8.37 0.13
C ARG A 32 2.47 8.10 0.44
N ASN A 33 2.00 6.93 0.07
CA ASN A 33 0.60 6.56 0.22
C ASN A 33 0.47 5.06 0.54
N TYR A 34 -0.76 4.56 0.58
CA TYR A 34 -1.03 3.13 0.69
C TYR A 34 -0.90 2.43 -0.66
N GLY A 35 -0.40 1.20 -0.63
CA GLY A 35 -0.36 0.31 -1.78
C GLY A 35 -1.75 -0.21 -2.14
N VAL A 36 -1.95 -0.57 -3.41
CA VAL A 36 -3.26 -1.05 -3.90
C VAL A 36 -3.72 -2.37 -3.27
N VAL A 37 -2.83 -3.16 -2.72
CA VAL A 37 -3.21 -4.38 -1.99
C VAL A 37 -4.00 -4.04 -0.72
N TYR A 38 -3.70 -2.89 -0.11
CA TYR A 38 -4.43 -2.39 1.06
C TYR A 38 -5.90 -2.07 0.77
N ASP A 39 -6.28 -1.81 -0.47
CA ASP A 39 -7.67 -1.54 -0.85
C ASP A 39 -8.61 -2.71 -0.46
N VAL A 40 -8.10 -3.92 -0.44
CA VAL A 40 -8.84 -5.13 -0.03
C VAL A 40 -8.49 -5.55 1.39
N THR A 41 -7.22 -5.57 1.75
CA THR A 41 -6.79 -6.02 3.09
C THR A 41 -7.23 -5.08 4.21
N SER A 42 -7.51 -3.80 3.91
CA SER A 42 -8.06 -2.85 4.87
C SER A 42 -9.45 -3.23 5.40
N TRP A 43 -10.17 -4.09 4.71
CA TRP A 43 -11.49 -4.54 5.15
C TRP A 43 -11.43 -5.33 6.47
N THR A 44 -10.33 -5.99 6.74
CA THR A 44 -10.08 -6.71 8.00
C THR A 44 -9.26 -5.92 9.01
N ASP A 45 -8.76 -4.72 8.62
CA ASP A 45 -7.96 -3.84 9.50
C ASP A 45 -8.89 -2.87 10.25
N VAL A 46 -9.79 -3.42 11.05
CA VAL A 46 -10.83 -2.66 11.78
C VAL A 46 -10.62 -2.63 13.29
N LEU A 47 -9.51 -3.16 13.80
CA LEU A 47 -9.22 -3.22 15.22
C LEU A 47 -8.77 -1.85 15.76
N PRO A 48 -9.46 -1.26 16.74
CA PRO A 48 -9.16 0.09 17.22
C PRO A 48 -7.89 0.21 18.07
N GLU A 49 -7.47 -0.84 18.76
CA GLU A 49 -6.36 -0.79 19.72
C GLU A 49 -5.27 -1.85 19.50
N PHE A 50 -5.63 -3.04 19.05
CA PHE A 50 -4.71 -4.15 18.84
C PHE A 50 -4.63 -4.50 17.36
N GLY A 51 -3.48 -4.32 16.78
CA GLY A 51 -3.26 -4.49 15.36
C GLY A 51 -2.78 -3.19 14.72
N GLY A 52 -2.76 -3.13 13.40
CA GLY A 52 -2.28 -1.96 12.67
C GLY A 52 -0.77 -1.69 12.84
N ASP A 53 -0.01 -2.60 13.42
CA ASP A 53 1.45 -2.55 13.34
C ASP A 53 1.88 -3.01 11.95
N THR A 54 2.08 -2.01 11.11
CA THR A 54 2.43 -2.20 9.71
C THR A 54 3.94 -2.13 9.47
N TYR A 55 4.73 -2.08 10.53
CA TYR A 55 6.18 -1.91 10.42
C TYR A 55 6.83 -2.98 9.53
N GLY A 56 6.39 -4.22 9.67
CA GLY A 56 6.89 -5.35 8.87
C GLY A 56 6.24 -5.50 7.49
N SER A 57 5.06 -4.89 7.28
CA SER A 57 4.28 -4.98 6.03
C SER A 57 4.26 -3.71 5.19
N ASP A 58 4.89 -2.62 5.65
CA ASP A 58 5.04 -1.36 4.91
C ASP A 58 6.04 -1.52 3.74
N ASN A 59 5.78 -2.49 2.87
CA ASN A 59 6.62 -2.79 1.70
C ASN A 59 5.79 -3.46 0.59
N PHE A 60 6.33 -3.52 -0.61
CA PHE A 60 5.78 -4.24 -1.77
C PHE A 60 4.29 -3.99 -2.06
N MET A 61 3.82 -2.75 -1.87
CA MET A 61 2.43 -2.33 -2.10
C MET A 61 1.39 -2.97 -1.16
N GLN A 62 1.82 -3.64 -0.09
CA GLN A 62 0.87 -4.27 0.84
C GLN A 62 0.24 -3.24 1.77
N GLN A 63 1.04 -2.31 2.27
CA GLN A 63 0.60 -1.24 3.18
C GLN A 63 1.13 0.11 2.66
N ARG A 64 1.79 0.89 3.51
CA ARG A 64 2.34 2.20 3.13
C ARG A 64 3.69 2.05 2.43
N GLY A 65 3.94 2.92 1.47
CA GLY A 65 5.22 2.98 0.80
C GLY A 65 5.50 4.34 0.18
N ASN A 66 6.72 4.55 -0.26
CA ASN A 66 7.14 5.77 -0.93
C ASN A 66 7.18 5.58 -2.44
N GLY A 67 7.07 6.70 -3.17
CA GLY A 67 7.23 6.73 -4.61
C GLY A 67 6.11 6.02 -5.37
N PHE A 68 4.90 6.06 -4.83
CA PHE A 68 3.72 5.57 -5.52
C PHE A 68 3.19 6.60 -6.50
N ALA A 69 2.92 6.17 -7.72
CA ALA A 69 2.08 6.84 -8.69
C ALA A 69 0.80 6.01 -8.83
N THR A 70 -0.33 6.57 -8.43
CA THR A 70 -1.59 5.83 -8.33
C THR A 70 -2.67 6.49 -9.18
N TYR A 71 -3.30 5.73 -10.04
CA TYR A 71 -4.54 6.11 -10.70
C TYR A 71 -5.69 5.33 -10.07
N ARG A 72 -6.76 6.05 -9.69
CA ARG A 72 -7.98 5.47 -9.11
C ARG A 72 -9.20 5.94 -9.90
N ASN A 73 -10.11 5.04 -10.13
CA ASN A 73 -11.39 5.35 -10.72
C ASN A 73 -12.52 4.72 -9.90
N THR A 74 -13.53 5.49 -9.62
CA THR A 74 -14.72 5.07 -8.89
C THR A 74 -15.90 4.97 -9.86
N ASP A 75 -16.79 4.02 -9.59
CA ASP A 75 -18.01 3.78 -10.36
C ASP A 75 -17.75 3.51 -11.85
N PHE A 76 -16.57 2.97 -12.16
CA PHE A 76 -16.13 2.65 -13.51
C PHE A 76 -16.47 3.77 -14.52
N PHE A 77 -15.86 4.93 -14.33
CA PHE A 77 -16.11 6.15 -15.11
C PHE A 77 -17.55 6.69 -15.00
N GLY A 78 -18.24 6.39 -13.89
CA GLY A 78 -19.66 6.74 -13.70
C GLY A 78 -20.64 5.85 -14.48
N LEU A 79 -20.19 4.72 -15.00
CA LEU A 79 -21.01 3.80 -15.78
C LEU A 79 -21.57 2.64 -14.95
N VAL A 80 -20.88 2.24 -13.89
CA VAL A 80 -21.26 1.11 -13.04
C VAL A 80 -21.06 1.50 -11.58
N ASP A 81 -22.14 1.86 -10.92
CA ASP A 81 -22.12 2.24 -9.51
C ASP A 81 -21.52 1.12 -8.65
N GLY A 82 -20.62 1.48 -7.75
CA GLY A 82 -19.96 0.57 -6.83
C GLY A 82 -18.77 -0.20 -7.42
N LEU A 83 -18.51 -0.13 -8.72
CA LEU A 83 -17.34 -0.77 -9.33
C LEU A 83 -16.15 0.20 -9.35
N ASN A 84 -15.12 -0.11 -8.55
CA ASN A 84 -13.94 0.73 -8.42
C ASN A 84 -12.70 -0.05 -8.84
N PHE A 85 -11.72 0.65 -9.38
CA PHE A 85 -10.42 0.06 -9.66
C PHE A 85 -9.28 1.06 -9.42
N ALA A 86 -8.10 0.52 -9.17
CA ALA A 86 -6.89 1.30 -9.09
C ALA A 86 -5.74 0.59 -9.80
N VAL A 87 -4.84 1.38 -10.35
CA VAL A 87 -3.56 0.93 -10.92
C VAL A 87 -2.46 1.75 -10.27
N GLN A 88 -1.40 1.10 -9.84
CA GLN A 88 -0.32 1.74 -9.11
C GLN A 88 1.04 1.28 -9.61
N TYR A 89 1.94 2.23 -9.72
CA TYR A 89 3.37 2.00 -9.92
C TYR A 89 4.13 2.46 -8.69
N GLN A 90 5.13 1.70 -8.29
CA GLN A 90 6.07 2.08 -7.24
C GLN A 90 7.47 2.14 -7.80
N GLY A 91 8.12 3.29 -7.65
CA GLY A 91 9.53 3.44 -8.00
C GLY A 91 10.44 2.72 -7.01
N LYS A 92 11.63 2.36 -7.45
CA LYS A 92 12.66 1.71 -6.64
C LYS A 92 13.03 2.57 -5.42
N ASN A 93 13.06 1.94 -4.26
CA ASN A 93 13.56 2.49 -3.00
C ASN A 93 14.64 1.55 -2.47
N GLY A 94 15.89 1.81 -2.81
CA GLY A 94 17.04 1.01 -2.39
C GLY A 94 17.71 1.53 -1.11
N SER A 95 18.87 0.96 -0.81
CA SER A 95 19.78 1.55 0.18
C SER A 95 20.17 2.95 -0.28
N VAL A 96 20.08 3.92 0.59
CA VAL A 96 20.48 5.28 0.28
C VAL A 96 21.96 5.42 0.59
N SER A 97 22.78 5.63 -0.44
CA SER A 97 24.15 6.10 -0.30
C SER A 97 24.22 7.49 -0.91
N GLY A 98 24.59 8.51 -0.16
CA GLY A 98 24.81 9.86 -0.69
C GLY A 98 24.20 10.99 0.15
N GLU A 99 24.29 12.21 -0.37
CA GLU A 99 23.73 13.41 0.26
C GLU A 99 22.24 13.28 0.50
N GLY A 100 21.81 13.61 1.69
CA GLY A 100 20.41 13.48 2.11
C GLY A 100 20.11 12.22 2.90
N MET A 101 21.11 11.44 3.22
CA MET A 101 21.00 10.39 4.23
C MET A 101 20.77 10.99 5.63
N THR A 102 19.68 11.69 5.77
CA THR A 102 19.16 11.88 7.11
C THR A 102 18.64 10.54 7.57
N ASN A 103 19.49 9.83 8.26
CA ASN A 103 19.16 8.78 9.19
C ASN A 103 18.73 7.45 8.67
N ASN A 104 18.77 7.12 7.42
CA ASN A 104 18.22 5.83 7.13
C ASN A 104 18.67 5.33 5.77
N GLY A 105 19.85 4.74 5.74
CA GLY A 105 20.01 3.62 4.84
C GLY A 105 18.78 2.74 5.07
N ARG A 106 17.91 2.58 4.06
CA ARG A 106 16.75 1.72 4.26
C ARG A 106 17.27 0.34 4.54
N GLU A 107 16.90 -0.18 5.71
CA GLU A 107 17.12 -1.58 6.00
C GLU A 107 16.52 -2.41 4.86
N ALA A 108 17.15 -3.51 4.51
CA ALA A 108 16.72 -4.35 3.40
C ALA A 108 15.23 -4.74 3.47
N LEU A 109 14.69 -4.88 4.68
CA LEU A 109 13.26 -5.14 4.91
C LEU A 109 12.32 -4.04 4.39
N ARG A 110 12.82 -2.82 4.21
CA ARG A 110 12.03 -1.67 3.76
C ARG A 110 12.37 -1.21 2.35
N GLN A 111 13.27 -1.91 1.70
CA GLN A 111 13.64 -1.65 0.31
C GLN A 111 12.60 -2.29 -0.62
N ASN A 112 12.51 -1.75 -1.80
CA ASN A 112 11.81 -2.36 -2.93
C ASN A 112 12.47 -1.95 -4.25
N GLY A 113 12.41 -2.81 -5.23
CA GLY A 113 12.65 -2.43 -6.62
C GLY A 113 11.38 -1.86 -7.24
N ASP A 114 11.42 -1.60 -8.54
CA ASP A 114 10.24 -1.14 -9.26
C ASP A 114 9.11 -2.18 -9.18
N GLY A 115 7.90 -1.69 -8.96
CA GLY A 115 6.73 -2.52 -8.80
C GLY A 115 5.51 -1.97 -9.53
N VAL A 116 4.59 -2.86 -9.84
CA VAL A 116 3.27 -2.54 -10.39
C VAL A 116 2.21 -3.33 -9.65
N GLY A 117 1.03 -2.75 -9.51
CA GLY A 117 -0.09 -3.42 -8.87
C GLY A 117 -1.42 -2.85 -9.34
N GLY A 118 -2.48 -3.56 -9.03
CA GLY A 118 -3.83 -3.12 -9.29
C GLY A 118 -4.81 -3.74 -8.32
N SER A 119 -5.93 -3.06 -8.11
CA SER A 119 -7.07 -3.52 -7.34
C SER A 119 -8.36 -3.29 -8.10
N ILE A 120 -9.34 -4.11 -7.81
CA ILE A 120 -10.71 -3.97 -8.26
C ILE A 120 -11.63 -4.33 -7.11
N THR A 121 -12.63 -3.50 -6.84
CA THR A 121 -13.65 -3.74 -5.83
C THR A 121 -15.02 -3.45 -6.39
N TYR A 122 -15.99 -4.22 -5.96
CA TYR A 122 -17.40 -4.00 -6.30
C TYR A 122 -18.23 -4.06 -5.02
N ASP A 123 -18.98 -2.99 -4.80
CA ASP A 123 -19.87 -2.83 -3.65
C ASP A 123 -21.32 -2.75 -4.14
N TYR A 124 -22.19 -3.59 -3.60
CA TYR A 124 -23.61 -3.61 -3.93
C TYR A 124 -24.47 -3.97 -2.71
N GLU A 125 -25.39 -3.07 -2.33
CA GLU A 125 -26.35 -3.25 -1.22
C GLU A 125 -25.74 -3.77 0.09
N GLY A 126 -24.55 -3.25 0.45
CA GLY A 126 -23.81 -3.65 1.64
C GLY A 126 -22.92 -4.87 1.47
N PHE A 127 -22.97 -5.56 0.34
CA PHE A 127 -21.99 -6.58 0.00
C PHE A 127 -20.84 -5.98 -0.80
N GLY A 128 -19.64 -6.40 -0.47
CA GLY A 128 -18.45 -6.04 -1.23
C GLY A 128 -17.63 -7.26 -1.60
N ILE A 129 -17.13 -7.27 -2.81
CA ILE A 129 -16.12 -8.23 -3.28
C ILE A 129 -14.93 -7.46 -3.81
N GLY A 130 -13.73 -7.92 -3.54
CA GLY A 130 -12.53 -7.26 -4.01
C GLY A 130 -11.41 -8.24 -4.30
N ALA A 131 -10.53 -7.83 -5.20
CA ALA A 131 -9.28 -8.51 -5.47
C ALA A 131 -8.19 -7.47 -5.74
N ALA A 132 -6.96 -7.79 -5.33
CA ALA A 132 -5.81 -6.98 -5.64
C ALA A 132 -4.58 -7.85 -5.90
N VAL A 133 -3.70 -7.34 -6.74
CA VAL A 133 -2.44 -7.99 -7.09
C VAL A 133 -1.32 -6.96 -7.10
N SER A 134 -0.13 -7.38 -6.70
CA SER A 134 1.07 -6.57 -6.86
C SER A 134 2.27 -7.45 -7.21
N SER A 135 3.22 -6.87 -7.92
CA SER A 135 4.47 -7.53 -8.29
C SER A 135 5.58 -6.49 -8.27
N SER A 136 6.53 -6.64 -7.37
CA SER A 136 7.65 -5.73 -7.16
C SER A 136 8.96 -6.48 -7.28
N LYS A 137 9.95 -5.87 -7.91
CA LYS A 137 11.32 -6.40 -7.90
C LYS A 137 11.88 -6.32 -6.48
N ARG A 138 12.68 -7.29 -6.12
CA ARG A 138 13.47 -7.26 -4.89
C ARG A 138 14.82 -6.63 -5.15
N THR A 139 15.43 -6.05 -4.12
CA THR A 139 16.78 -5.51 -4.20
C THR A 139 17.83 -6.59 -3.93
N ASP A 140 19.07 -6.34 -4.32
CA ASP A 140 20.19 -7.27 -4.04
C ASP A 140 20.38 -7.46 -2.54
N ASP A 141 20.19 -6.41 -1.74
CA ASP A 141 20.27 -6.48 -0.28
C ASP A 141 19.23 -7.46 0.31
N GLN A 142 18.02 -7.51 -0.26
CA GLN A 142 16.95 -8.41 0.16
C GLN A 142 17.23 -9.89 -0.20
N ASN A 143 18.15 -10.15 -1.11
CA ASN A 143 18.60 -11.49 -1.50
C ASN A 143 19.86 -11.93 -0.74
N SER A 144 20.32 -11.14 0.23
CA SER A 144 21.44 -11.53 1.09
C SER A 144 21.05 -12.75 1.96
N PRO A 145 22.00 -13.64 2.28
CA PRO A 145 21.77 -14.80 3.15
C PRO A 145 21.24 -14.45 4.56
N LEU A 146 21.35 -13.20 4.96
CA LEU A 146 20.86 -12.70 6.27
C LEU A 146 19.34 -12.52 6.31
N TYR A 147 18.65 -12.56 5.17
CA TYR A 147 17.21 -12.31 5.08
C TYR A 147 16.44 -13.55 4.63
N ILE A 148 15.21 -13.64 5.09
CA ILE A 148 14.32 -14.76 4.76
C ILE A 148 13.77 -14.56 3.35
N GLY A 149 13.93 -15.58 2.52
CA GLY A 149 13.41 -15.63 1.16
C GLY A 149 14.37 -15.03 0.15
N ASN A 150 14.57 -15.77 -0.94
CA ASN A 150 15.34 -15.37 -2.11
C ASN A 150 14.40 -15.33 -3.31
N GLY A 151 14.69 -14.48 -4.27
CA GLY A 151 13.94 -14.37 -5.52
C GLY A 151 14.03 -12.98 -6.11
N ASP A 152 13.78 -12.88 -7.38
CA ASP A 152 13.88 -11.61 -8.11
C ASP A 152 12.68 -10.69 -7.86
N ARG A 153 11.53 -11.27 -7.47
CA ARG A 153 10.28 -10.56 -7.30
C ARG A 153 9.54 -10.97 -6.03
N ALA A 154 8.82 -10.01 -5.47
CA ALA A 154 7.80 -10.22 -4.46
C ALA A 154 6.43 -10.01 -5.11
N GLU A 155 5.60 -11.02 -5.06
CA GLU A 155 4.26 -11.00 -5.64
C GLU A 155 3.22 -11.23 -4.56
N THR A 156 2.14 -10.47 -4.62
CA THR A 156 1.02 -10.56 -3.68
C THR A 156 -0.27 -10.65 -4.45
N TYR A 157 -1.10 -11.60 -4.05
CA TYR A 157 -2.46 -11.78 -4.55
C TYR A 157 -3.39 -11.81 -3.34
N THR A 158 -4.44 -11.02 -3.37
CA THR A 158 -5.43 -11.01 -2.30
C THR A 158 -6.83 -10.94 -2.88
N GLY A 159 -7.78 -11.53 -2.17
CA GLY A 159 -9.19 -11.42 -2.44
C GLY A 159 -9.95 -11.29 -1.13
N GLY A 160 -11.05 -10.56 -1.14
CA GLY A 160 -11.86 -10.32 0.04
C GLY A 160 -13.34 -10.26 -0.27
N LEU A 161 -14.12 -10.57 0.74
CA LEU A 161 -15.56 -10.39 0.78
C LEU A 161 -15.90 -9.61 2.04
N LYS A 162 -16.83 -8.67 1.95
CA LYS A 162 -17.35 -7.95 3.11
C LYS A 162 -18.85 -7.84 3.07
N TYR A 163 -19.45 -7.69 4.24
CA TYR A 163 -20.83 -7.28 4.42
C TYR A 163 -20.88 -6.13 5.41
N ASP A 164 -21.43 -5.02 5.00
CA ASP A 164 -21.58 -3.81 5.80
C ASP A 164 -22.99 -3.24 5.62
N ALA A 165 -23.93 -3.77 6.37
CA ALA A 165 -25.30 -3.30 6.42
C ALA A 165 -25.99 -3.68 7.72
N ASN A 166 -27.10 -3.02 8.05
CA ASN A 166 -27.95 -3.32 9.22
C ASN A 166 -27.17 -3.29 10.56
N ASN A 167 -26.20 -2.40 10.70
CA ASN A 167 -25.31 -2.31 11.86
C ASN A 167 -24.44 -3.56 12.09
N ILE A 168 -24.20 -4.36 11.06
CA ILE A 168 -23.35 -5.55 11.09
C ILE A 168 -22.24 -5.34 10.07
N TYR A 169 -21.01 -5.54 10.50
CA TYR A 169 -19.82 -5.58 9.64
C TYR A 169 -19.15 -6.93 9.76
N LEU A 170 -18.92 -7.59 8.62
CA LEU A 170 -18.18 -8.84 8.49
C LEU A 170 -17.20 -8.73 7.30
N ALA A 171 -15.95 -9.15 7.47
CA ALA A 171 -14.95 -9.19 6.40
C ALA A 171 -13.99 -10.38 6.58
#